data_06a594d2c435fc7f45dce5f1ce69e5ec
#
_entry.id   06a594d2c435fc7f45dce5f1ce69e5ec
#
_cell.length_a   1.000
_cell.length_b   1.000
_cell.length_c   1.000
_cell.angle_alpha   90.00
_cell.angle_beta   90.00
_cell.angle_gamma   90.00
#
_symmetry.space_group_name_H-M   'P 1'
#
loop_
_entity.id
_entity.type
_entity.pdbx_description
1 polymer ?
#
loop_
_entity_poly.entity_id
_entity_poly.type
_entity_poly.pdbx_seq_one_letter_code
_entity_poly.pdbx_strand_id
1 'polypeptide(L)'
;MSRFPIHRSSQLTEFGVYLKTVAFRTSTPSERYAFSHTDDYYFFGFIEDGQCRLNIDFEEYTFGKGSLAIIRPGQVHRIIDAFNLSAKFLVIDSVLVDKEEKRTLERYGRPQIQLSDISEQKLLLSLLDCKLSGMENPSAKAVVQRLTTVIVGLVVENIVNVTIAQSKLQGTVTRHKEIVWEFWDLLESNIRSNRSPSFYAGRLNITVAYLNEAVNSVLGTSVSHHIQNEIILLAKRQLVYTTDSIKEIAHSLGFNDYSYFTRLFTKVAGVSPALFRRTYHE
;
A
#
# COMPACT_ATOMS: atom_id res chain seq x y z
N MET A 1 19.46 -5.53 12.00
CA MET A 1 19.49 -5.64 10.52
C MET A 1 18.14 -6.18 10.08
N SER A 2 17.52 -5.57 9.06
CA SER A 2 16.26 -6.05 8.49
C SER A 2 16.47 -7.44 7.90
N ARG A 3 15.61 -8.41 8.22
CA ARG A 3 15.70 -9.81 7.74
C ARG A 3 15.16 -10.01 6.33
N PHE A 4 14.29 -9.11 5.85
CA PHE A 4 13.85 -9.13 4.46
C PHE A 4 14.75 -8.22 3.64
N PRO A 5 15.14 -8.68 2.46
CA PRO A 5 15.85 -7.82 1.54
C PRO A 5 14.98 -6.59 1.26
N ILE A 6 15.57 -5.42 1.41
CA ILE A 6 14.97 -4.17 0.94
C ILE A 6 15.48 -3.97 -0.47
N HIS A 7 14.59 -4.04 -1.44
CA HIS A 7 14.93 -3.66 -2.80
C HIS A 7 14.88 -2.13 -2.89
N ARG A 8 15.94 -1.55 -3.39
CA ARG A 8 16.05 -0.10 -3.52
C ARG A 8 15.82 0.32 -4.96
N SER A 9 15.12 1.43 -5.14
CA SER A 9 14.92 2.06 -6.46
C SER A 9 16.24 2.27 -7.19
N SER A 10 17.28 2.69 -6.47
CA SER A 10 18.64 2.89 -7.00
C SER A 10 19.31 1.61 -7.56
N GLN A 11 18.81 0.43 -7.23
CA GLN A 11 19.28 -0.85 -7.81
C GLN A 11 18.61 -1.17 -9.14
N LEU A 12 17.49 -0.53 -9.45
CA LEU A 12 16.70 -0.75 -10.65
C LEU A 12 16.91 0.35 -11.69
N THR A 13 17.17 1.57 -11.24
CA THR A 13 17.23 2.75 -12.11
C THR A 13 18.04 3.88 -11.48
N GLU A 14 18.79 4.61 -12.30
CA GLU A 14 19.48 5.84 -11.90
C GLU A 14 18.55 7.07 -11.88
N PHE A 15 17.34 6.93 -12.45
CA PHE A 15 16.42 8.06 -12.67
C PHE A 15 15.19 8.03 -11.78
N GLY A 16 15.08 7.02 -10.91
CA GLY A 16 13.93 6.84 -10.04
C GLY A 16 12.68 6.28 -10.74
N VAL A 17 12.77 5.89 -12.01
CA VAL A 17 11.66 5.29 -12.77
C VAL A 17 12.16 4.05 -13.51
N TYR A 18 11.47 2.93 -13.33
CA TYR A 18 11.76 1.68 -14.06
C TYR A 18 10.45 1.06 -14.55
N LEU A 19 10.43 0.68 -15.82
CA LEU A 19 9.29 0.02 -16.44
C LEU A 19 9.75 -1.32 -17.02
N LYS A 20 8.99 -2.37 -16.71
CA LYS A 20 9.21 -3.71 -17.25
C LYS A 20 7.94 -4.27 -17.82
N THR A 21 7.97 -4.66 -19.08
CA THR A 21 6.92 -5.48 -19.69
C THR A 21 7.22 -6.95 -19.40
N VAL A 22 6.25 -7.68 -18.90
CA VAL A 22 6.34 -9.12 -18.63
C VAL A 22 5.27 -9.86 -19.41
N ALA A 23 5.67 -10.98 -20.01
CA ALA A 23 4.77 -11.91 -20.67
C ALA A 23 5.29 -13.33 -20.47
N PHE A 24 4.53 -14.18 -19.78
CA PHE A 24 4.87 -15.58 -19.58
C PHE A 24 3.64 -16.47 -19.42
N ARG A 25 3.72 -17.71 -19.90
CA ARG A 25 2.62 -18.65 -19.89
C ARG A 25 2.39 -19.29 -18.51
N THR A 26 3.44 -19.68 -17.85
CA THR A 26 3.44 -20.15 -16.46
C THR A 26 4.76 -19.76 -15.83
N SER A 27 4.75 -19.20 -14.64
CA SER A 27 5.96 -19.03 -13.87
C SER A 27 5.76 -19.41 -12.41
N THR A 28 6.65 -20.26 -11.94
CA THR A 28 7.10 -20.17 -10.58
C THR A 28 7.93 -18.89 -10.47
N PRO A 29 7.68 -18.03 -9.47
CA PRO A 29 8.48 -16.83 -9.27
C PRO A 29 9.96 -17.18 -9.23
N SER A 30 10.81 -16.34 -9.86
CA SER A 30 12.25 -16.50 -9.63
C SER A 30 12.53 -16.40 -8.14
N GLU A 31 13.55 -17.09 -7.65
CA GLU A 31 13.91 -17.10 -6.21
C GLU A 31 13.89 -15.71 -5.59
N ARG A 32 14.30 -14.67 -6.35
CA ARG A 32 14.34 -13.28 -5.89
C ARG A 32 12.97 -12.73 -5.46
N TYR A 33 11.87 -13.16 -6.07
CA TYR A 33 10.51 -12.65 -5.82
C TYR A 33 9.61 -13.68 -5.12
N ALA A 34 10.08 -14.89 -4.93
CA ALA A 34 9.38 -15.94 -4.20
C ALA A 34 9.42 -15.70 -2.68
N PHE A 35 10.44 -14.98 -2.19
CA PHE A 35 10.57 -14.62 -0.79
C PHE A 35 9.92 -13.28 -0.49
N SER A 36 9.36 -13.16 0.72
CA SER A 36 8.82 -11.89 1.19
C SER A 36 9.94 -10.84 1.29
N HIS A 37 9.69 -9.67 0.72
CA HIS A 37 10.61 -8.53 0.71
C HIS A 37 9.84 -7.22 0.84
N THR A 38 10.56 -6.12 0.89
CA THR A 38 10.01 -4.78 0.86
C THR A 38 10.77 -3.93 -0.11
N ASP A 39 10.12 -2.88 -0.54
CA ASP A 39 10.65 -1.90 -1.46
C ASP A 39 10.71 -0.52 -0.81
N ASP A 40 11.64 0.33 -1.22
CA ASP A 40 11.68 1.75 -0.86
C ASP A 40 10.97 2.66 -1.89
N TYR A 41 10.27 2.05 -2.85
CA TYR A 41 9.61 2.69 -3.97
C TYR A 41 8.13 2.27 -4.07
N TYR A 42 7.36 3.00 -4.88
CA TYR A 42 6.03 2.60 -5.30
C TYR A 42 6.13 1.61 -6.46
N PHE A 43 5.34 0.54 -6.38
CA PHE A 43 5.17 -0.41 -7.47
C PHE A 43 3.71 -0.38 -7.95
N PHE A 44 3.55 -0.24 -9.27
CA PHE A 44 2.26 -0.31 -9.95
C PHE A 44 2.29 -1.43 -10.98
N GLY A 45 1.44 -2.45 -10.80
CA GLY A 45 1.32 -3.58 -11.73
C GLY A 45 0.04 -3.49 -12.53
N PHE A 46 0.15 -3.18 -13.82
CA PHE A 46 -0.99 -3.11 -14.74
C PHE A 46 -1.16 -4.45 -15.43
N ILE A 47 -2.20 -5.20 -15.07
CA ILE A 47 -2.47 -6.54 -15.61
C ILE A 47 -3.26 -6.41 -16.90
N GLU A 48 -2.62 -6.72 -18.03
CA GLU A 48 -3.23 -6.61 -19.36
C GLU A 48 -3.99 -7.87 -19.76
N ASP A 49 -3.47 -9.04 -19.35
CA ASP A 49 -4.10 -10.34 -19.56
C ASP A 49 -3.55 -11.40 -18.58
N GLY A 50 -4.28 -12.51 -18.43
CA GLY A 50 -3.92 -13.57 -17.48
C GLY A 50 -4.21 -13.19 -16.04
N GLN A 51 -3.47 -13.82 -15.11
CA GLN A 51 -3.65 -13.57 -13.68
C GLN A 51 -2.34 -13.79 -12.90
N CYS A 52 -2.23 -13.15 -11.74
CA CYS A 52 -1.21 -13.44 -10.75
C CYS A 52 -1.77 -13.34 -9.33
N ARG A 53 -1.13 -14.06 -8.40
CA ARG A 53 -1.42 -13.95 -6.97
C ARG A 53 -0.22 -13.37 -6.25
N LEU A 54 -0.50 -12.38 -5.41
CA LEU A 54 0.49 -11.73 -4.55
C LEU A 54 0.04 -11.86 -3.11
N ASN A 55 1.00 -12.04 -2.21
CA ASN A 55 0.78 -11.79 -0.79
C ASN A 55 1.31 -10.37 -0.50
N ILE A 56 0.46 -9.50 0.02
CA ILE A 56 0.79 -8.11 0.36
C ILE A 56 0.33 -7.85 1.79
N ASP A 57 1.27 -7.45 2.66
CA ASP A 57 1.02 -7.23 4.10
C ASP A 57 0.28 -8.40 4.75
N PHE A 58 0.67 -9.64 4.37
CA PHE A 58 0.18 -10.90 4.93
C PHE A 58 -1.24 -11.31 4.48
N GLU A 59 -1.78 -10.64 3.47
CA GLU A 59 -3.04 -11.00 2.82
C GLU A 59 -2.82 -11.39 1.36
N GLU A 60 -3.60 -12.35 0.87
CA GLU A 60 -3.52 -12.81 -0.52
C GLU A 60 -4.48 -12.05 -1.42
N TYR A 61 -3.96 -11.59 -2.55
CA TYR A 61 -4.71 -10.89 -3.59
C TYR A 61 -4.54 -11.60 -4.92
N THR A 62 -5.64 -11.74 -5.66
CA THR A 62 -5.65 -12.28 -7.03
C THR A 62 -5.92 -11.16 -8.02
N PHE A 63 -4.96 -10.90 -8.88
CA PHE A 63 -5.02 -9.87 -9.91
C PHE A 63 -5.31 -10.51 -11.26
N GLY A 64 -6.41 -10.15 -11.89
CA GLY A 64 -6.78 -10.56 -13.23
C GLY A 64 -6.69 -9.42 -14.24
N LYS A 65 -7.14 -9.69 -15.46
CA LYS A 65 -7.18 -8.69 -16.54
C LYS A 65 -7.88 -7.40 -16.12
N GLY A 66 -7.24 -6.25 -16.39
CA GLY A 66 -7.73 -4.93 -16.02
C GLY A 66 -7.49 -4.56 -14.55
N SER A 67 -6.86 -5.43 -13.76
CA SER A 67 -6.47 -5.09 -12.38
C SER A 67 -5.22 -4.21 -12.38
N LEU A 68 -5.21 -3.27 -11.44
CA LEU A 68 -4.03 -2.51 -11.03
C LEU A 68 -3.59 -3.02 -9.65
N ALA A 69 -2.35 -3.51 -9.56
CA ALA A 69 -1.69 -3.81 -8.29
C ALA A 69 -0.95 -2.57 -7.80
N ILE A 70 -1.13 -2.20 -6.54
CA ILE A 70 -0.45 -1.07 -5.89
C ILE A 70 0.29 -1.58 -4.66
N ILE A 71 1.62 -1.46 -4.67
CA ILE A 71 2.47 -1.77 -3.53
C ILE A 71 3.21 -0.49 -3.15
N ARG A 72 3.04 -0.08 -1.90
CA ARG A 72 3.64 1.15 -1.35
C ARG A 72 4.98 0.85 -0.70
N PRO A 73 5.86 1.84 -0.60
CA PRO A 73 7.10 1.70 0.15
C PRO A 73 6.87 1.08 1.53
N GLY A 74 7.69 0.10 1.88
CA GLY A 74 7.62 -0.58 3.17
C GLY A 74 6.52 -1.64 3.31
N GLN A 75 5.67 -1.89 2.33
CA GLN A 75 4.74 -3.02 2.36
C GLN A 75 5.50 -4.33 2.11
N VAL A 76 5.25 -5.32 2.97
CA VAL A 76 5.79 -6.68 2.77
C VAL A 76 5.03 -7.34 1.64
N HIS A 77 5.75 -7.86 0.65
CA HIS A 77 5.07 -8.55 -0.42
C HIS A 77 5.92 -9.67 -1.03
N ARG A 78 5.25 -10.60 -1.72
CA ARG A 78 5.86 -11.64 -2.55
C ARG A 78 4.89 -12.07 -3.64
N ILE A 79 5.43 -12.57 -4.73
CA ILE A 79 4.64 -13.24 -5.77
C ILE A 79 4.43 -14.69 -5.33
N ILE A 80 3.18 -15.15 -5.35
CA ILE A 80 2.82 -16.55 -5.08
C ILE A 80 2.91 -17.35 -6.38
N ASP A 81 2.17 -16.92 -7.39
CA ASP A 81 2.19 -17.51 -8.73
C ASP A 81 1.64 -16.55 -9.78
N ALA A 82 1.83 -16.93 -11.04
CA ALA A 82 1.26 -16.23 -12.19
C ALA A 82 0.96 -17.23 -13.32
N PHE A 83 -0.14 -16.98 -14.05
CA PHE A 83 -0.61 -17.83 -15.14
C PHE A 83 -1.02 -16.98 -16.35
N ASN A 84 -0.47 -17.29 -17.51
CA ASN A 84 -0.69 -16.58 -18.78
C ASN A 84 -0.59 -15.04 -18.62
N LEU A 85 0.32 -14.58 -17.75
CA LEU A 85 0.40 -13.17 -17.38
C LEU A 85 0.98 -12.33 -18.50
N SER A 86 0.26 -11.28 -18.86
CA SER A 86 0.76 -10.11 -19.61
C SER A 86 0.54 -8.88 -18.75
N ALA A 87 1.62 -8.19 -18.40
CA ALA A 87 1.55 -7.04 -17.50
C ALA A 87 2.68 -6.03 -17.75
N LYS A 88 2.45 -4.80 -17.35
CA LYS A 88 3.48 -3.76 -17.23
C LYS A 88 3.70 -3.43 -15.76
N PHE A 89 4.94 -3.52 -15.31
CA PHE A 89 5.36 -3.21 -13.94
C PHE A 89 6.11 -1.89 -13.94
N LEU A 90 5.52 -0.89 -13.33
CA LEU A 90 6.10 0.44 -13.18
C LEU A 90 6.58 0.63 -11.74
N VAL A 91 7.86 0.90 -11.58
CA VAL A 91 8.50 1.24 -10.32
C VAL A 91 8.82 2.72 -10.32
N ILE A 92 8.48 3.41 -9.24
CA ILE A 92 8.69 4.86 -9.09
C ILE A 92 9.30 5.14 -7.72
N ASP A 93 10.46 5.80 -7.72
CA ASP A 93 11.06 6.29 -6.49
C ASP A 93 10.09 7.21 -5.75
N SER A 94 9.97 7.01 -4.45
CA SER A 94 9.04 7.77 -3.62
C SER A 94 9.27 9.29 -3.69
N VAL A 95 10.48 9.75 -4.01
CA VAL A 95 10.81 11.17 -4.17
C VAL A 95 10.08 11.80 -5.37
N LEU A 96 9.75 11.02 -6.40
CA LEU A 96 9.08 11.49 -7.61
C LEU A 96 7.55 11.57 -7.51
N VAL A 97 6.97 11.02 -6.46
CA VAL A 97 5.54 11.11 -6.18
C VAL A 97 5.31 12.32 -5.29
N ASP A 98 4.39 13.20 -5.67
CA ASP A 98 4.15 14.40 -4.88
C ASP A 98 3.43 14.10 -3.54
N LYS A 99 3.38 15.09 -2.67
CA LYS A 99 2.88 14.91 -1.30
C LYS A 99 1.39 14.55 -1.27
N GLU A 100 0.57 15.15 -2.13
CA GLU A 100 -0.88 14.90 -2.14
C GLU A 100 -1.20 13.55 -2.79
N GLU A 101 -0.47 13.17 -3.85
CA GLU A 101 -0.55 11.84 -4.44
C GLU A 101 -0.15 10.76 -3.44
N LYS A 102 0.95 10.94 -2.70
CA LYS A 102 1.35 10.04 -1.60
C LYS A 102 0.23 9.86 -0.59
N ARG A 103 -0.34 10.97 -0.11
CA ARG A 103 -1.45 10.93 0.84
C ARG A 103 -2.64 10.13 0.30
N THR A 104 -2.98 10.32 -0.97
CA THR A 104 -4.09 9.59 -1.59
C THR A 104 -3.77 8.10 -1.74
N LEU A 105 -2.55 7.75 -2.16
CA LEU A 105 -2.07 6.37 -2.26
C LEU A 105 -2.03 5.67 -0.89
N GLU A 106 -1.61 6.36 0.15
CA GLU A 106 -1.57 5.83 1.52
C GLU A 106 -2.95 5.62 2.11
N ARG A 107 -3.89 6.54 1.85
CA ARG A 107 -5.24 6.54 2.40
C ARG A 107 -6.21 5.61 1.71
N TYR A 108 -6.18 5.58 0.38
CA TYR A 108 -7.17 4.89 -0.45
C TYR A 108 -6.57 3.82 -1.33
N GLY A 109 -5.25 3.80 -1.45
CA GLY A 109 -4.54 2.83 -2.26
C GLY A 109 -4.72 1.41 -1.72
N ARG A 110 -5.86 0.78 -2.05
CA ARG A 110 -6.02 -0.64 -1.84
C ARG A 110 -4.98 -1.37 -2.69
N PRO A 111 -4.43 -2.49 -2.22
CA PRO A 111 -3.47 -3.26 -3.00
C PRO A 111 -4.00 -3.65 -4.39
N GLN A 112 -5.32 -3.79 -4.53
CA GLN A 112 -5.98 -4.15 -5.78
C GLN A 112 -7.08 -3.17 -6.14
N ILE A 113 -7.05 -2.67 -7.38
CA ILE A 113 -8.10 -1.86 -7.99
C ILE A 113 -8.47 -2.48 -9.32
N GLN A 114 -9.76 -2.64 -9.59
CA GLN A 114 -10.26 -3.02 -10.90
C GLN A 114 -10.52 -1.76 -11.72
N LEU A 115 -9.83 -1.62 -12.84
CA LEU A 115 -10.02 -0.54 -13.79
C LEU A 115 -11.10 -0.94 -14.80
N SER A 116 -11.99 -0.02 -15.11
CA SER A 116 -13.02 -0.23 -16.17
C SER A 116 -12.42 -0.19 -17.57
N ASP A 117 -11.42 0.65 -17.75
CA ASP A 117 -10.63 0.77 -18.98
C ASP A 117 -9.17 1.07 -18.61
N ILE A 118 -8.25 0.44 -19.34
CA ILE A 118 -6.80 0.60 -19.18
C ILE A 118 -6.14 1.20 -20.43
N SER A 119 -6.92 1.71 -21.35
CA SER A 119 -6.42 2.18 -22.66
C SER A 119 -5.49 3.39 -22.52
N GLU A 120 -5.84 4.34 -21.66
CA GLU A 120 -5.02 5.52 -21.39
C GLU A 120 -3.70 5.14 -20.73
N GLN A 121 -3.76 4.26 -19.70
CA GLN A 121 -2.57 3.77 -19.01
C GLN A 121 -1.65 3.03 -19.97
N LYS A 122 -2.21 2.17 -20.85
CA LYS A 122 -1.43 1.46 -21.88
C LYS A 122 -0.71 2.40 -22.81
N LEU A 123 -1.39 3.44 -23.29
CA LEU A 123 -0.80 4.44 -24.18
C LEU A 123 0.36 5.15 -23.51
N LEU A 124 0.15 5.65 -22.30
CA LEU A 124 1.18 6.38 -21.53
C LEU A 124 2.35 5.49 -21.15
N LEU A 125 2.10 4.25 -20.73
CA LEU A 125 3.15 3.28 -20.41
C LEU A 125 3.97 2.91 -21.66
N SER A 126 3.32 2.82 -22.83
CA SER A 126 4.03 2.55 -24.09
C SER A 126 4.88 3.75 -24.53
N LEU A 127 4.40 4.97 -24.31
CA LEU A 127 5.18 6.19 -24.55
C LEU A 127 6.35 6.30 -23.55
N LEU A 128 6.13 5.98 -22.29
CA LEU A 128 7.16 5.95 -21.25
C LEU A 128 8.26 4.94 -21.60
N ASP A 129 7.89 3.73 -22.04
CA ASP A 129 8.82 2.69 -22.48
C ASP A 129 9.71 3.15 -23.62
N CYS A 130 9.10 3.77 -24.65
CA CYS A 130 9.83 4.39 -25.77
C CYS A 130 10.82 5.46 -25.30
N LYS A 131 10.45 6.30 -24.33
CA LYS A 131 11.34 7.35 -23.80
C LYS A 131 12.45 6.80 -22.92
N LEU A 132 12.17 5.75 -22.14
CA LEU A 132 13.19 5.07 -21.32
C LEU A 132 14.24 4.38 -22.20
N SER A 133 13.87 3.86 -23.35
CA SER A 133 14.80 3.20 -24.29
C SER A 133 15.75 4.18 -25.02
N GLY A 134 15.46 5.48 -25.02
CA GLY A 134 16.24 6.53 -25.71
C GLY A 134 16.92 7.54 -24.78
N MET A 135 17.30 7.16 -23.56
CA MET A 135 17.68 8.07 -22.47
C MET A 135 19.13 8.62 -22.51
N GLU A 136 19.73 8.80 -23.67
CA GLU A 136 21.06 9.43 -23.79
C GLU A 136 21.09 10.95 -23.57
N ASN A 137 19.93 11.61 -23.49
CA ASN A 137 19.80 13.07 -23.43
C ASN A 137 19.19 13.53 -22.09
N PRO A 138 19.77 14.56 -21.39
CA PRO A 138 19.17 15.15 -20.18
C PRO A 138 17.72 15.61 -20.35
N SER A 139 17.34 16.08 -21.54
CA SER A 139 15.95 16.45 -21.86
C SER A 139 15.00 15.27 -21.78
N ALA A 140 15.45 14.05 -22.11
CA ALA A 140 14.63 12.84 -22.03
C ALA A 140 14.26 12.51 -20.58
N LYS A 141 15.17 12.74 -19.63
CA LYS A 141 14.91 12.55 -18.20
C LYS A 141 13.73 13.40 -17.72
N ALA A 142 13.70 14.68 -18.08
CA ALA A 142 12.59 15.57 -17.72
C ALA A 142 11.25 15.12 -18.32
N VAL A 143 11.27 14.60 -19.54
CA VAL A 143 10.05 14.05 -20.18
C VAL A 143 9.61 12.77 -19.45
N VAL A 144 10.50 11.86 -19.13
CA VAL A 144 10.20 10.64 -18.36
C VAL A 144 9.56 11.01 -17.00
N GLN A 145 10.14 11.95 -16.26
CA GLN A 145 9.59 12.38 -14.98
C GLN A 145 8.17 12.97 -15.12
N ARG A 146 7.93 13.82 -16.13
CA ARG A 146 6.61 14.39 -16.38
C ARG A 146 5.58 13.33 -16.77
N LEU A 147 5.95 12.39 -17.63
CA LEU A 147 5.08 11.25 -17.99
C LEU A 147 4.74 10.41 -16.77
N THR A 148 5.72 10.17 -15.90
CA THR A 148 5.52 9.45 -14.65
C THR A 148 4.52 10.17 -13.74
N THR A 149 4.64 11.48 -13.57
CA THR A 149 3.67 12.29 -12.81
C THR A 149 2.26 12.16 -13.39
N VAL A 150 2.10 12.22 -14.71
CA VAL A 150 0.78 12.02 -15.35
C VAL A 150 0.23 10.63 -15.07
N ILE A 151 1.06 9.57 -15.14
CA ILE A 151 0.63 8.19 -14.87
C ILE A 151 0.20 8.04 -13.41
N VAL A 152 0.95 8.60 -12.47
CA VAL A 152 0.58 8.59 -11.03
C VAL A 152 -0.72 9.35 -10.81
N GLY A 153 -0.88 10.52 -11.43
CA GLY A 153 -2.12 11.29 -11.38
C GLY A 153 -3.34 10.49 -11.85
N LEU A 154 -3.22 9.76 -12.96
CA LEU A 154 -4.30 8.86 -13.44
C LEU A 154 -4.56 7.69 -12.47
N VAL A 155 -3.54 7.12 -11.86
CA VAL A 155 -3.72 6.10 -10.82
C VAL A 155 -4.51 6.67 -9.64
N VAL A 156 -4.12 7.85 -9.15
CA VAL A 156 -4.81 8.56 -8.07
C VAL A 156 -6.25 8.89 -8.44
N GLU A 157 -6.49 9.38 -9.65
CA GLU A 157 -7.84 9.65 -10.17
C GLU A 157 -8.71 8.40 -10.17
N ASN A 158 -8.20 7.27 -10.63
CA ASN A 158 -8.91 5.99 -10.61
C ASN A 158 -9.24 5.53 -9.18
N ILE A 159 -8.30 5.69 -8.24
CA ILE A 159 -8.54 5.42 -6.81
C ILE A 159 -9.70 6.26 -6.29
N VAL A 160 -9.67 7.56 -6.56
CA VAL A 160 -10.71 8.50 -6.13
C VAL A 160 -12.05 8.13 -6.77
N ASN A 161 -12.09 7.84 -8.06
CA ASN A 161 -13.32 7.48 -8.79
C ASN A 161 -13.93 6.18 -8.26
N VAL A 162 -13.14 5.14 -8.01
CA VAL A 162 -13.62 3.88 -7.40
C VAL A 162 -14.17 4.15 -6.00
N THR A 163 -13.47 4.97 -5.20
CA THR A 163 -13.92 5.34 -3.86
C THR A 163 -15.22 6.15 -3.90
N ILE A 164 -15.35 7.09 -4.84
CA ILE A 164 -16.57 7.88 -5.04
C ILE A 164 -17.73 6.98 -5.52
N ALA A 165 -17.49 6.08 -6.46
CA ALA A 165 -18.52 5.17 -6.98
C ALA A 165 -19.09 4.28 -5.85
N GLN A 166 -18.25 3.75 -4.99
CA GLN A 166 -18.64 2.97 -3.81
C GLN A 166 -19.44 3.82 -2.79
N SER A 167 -19.20 5.11 -2.72
CA SER A 167 -19.83 6.03 -1.78
C SER A 167 -21.07 6.75 -2.32
N LYS A 168 -21.29 6.84 -3.64
CA LYS A 168 -22.51 7.38 -4.26
C LYS A 168 -23.77 6.57 -3.93
N LEU A 169 -23.62 5.38 -3.39
CA LEU A 169 -24.69 4.56 -2.84
C LEU A 169 -25.25 5.11 -1.50
N GLN A 170 -24.60 6.15 -0.91
CA GLN A 170 -25.02 6.73 0.38
C GLN A 170 -24.83 8.26 0.39
N GLY A 171 -25.90 8.99 0.25
CA GLY A 171 -25.97 10.43 -0.08
C GLY A 171 -25.45 11.50 0.92
N THR A 172 -24.52 11.22 1.85
CA THR A 172 -24.00 12.21 2.85
C THR A 172 -22.46 12.37 2.83
N VAL A 173 -21.84 12.22 1.70
CA VAL A 173 -20.49 11.65 1.60
C VAL A 173 -19.32 12.65 1.65
N THR A 174 -19.51 13.95 1.37
CA THR A 174 -18.36 14.85 1.23
C THR A 174 -17.73 15.17 2.60
N ARG A 175 -18.54 15.56 3.59
CA ARG A 175 -18.04 15.93 4.92
C ARG A 175 -17.46 14.74 5.70
N HIS A 176 -18.09 13.56 5.62
CA HIS A 176 -17.56 12.35 6.26
C HIS A 176 -16.21 11.96 5.67
N LYS A 177 -16.01 12.12 4.36
CA LYS A 177 -14.70 11.86 3.73
C LYS A 177 -13.63 12.81 4.23
N GLU A 178 -13.91 14.11 4.31
CA GLU A 178 -12.98 15.10 4.84
C GLU A 178 -12.57 14.73 6.28
N ILE A 179 -13.54 14.39 7.14
CA ILE A 179 -13.29 13.96 8.52
C ILE A 179 -12.41 12.71 8.57
N VAL A 180 -12.69 11.73 7.73
CA VAL A 180 -11.88 10.50 7.66
C VAL A 180 -10.46 10.82 7.18
N TRP A 181 -10.28 11.78 6.29
CA TRP A 181 -8.97 12.22 5.83
C TRP A 181 -8.16 12.87 6.95
N GLU A 182 -8.76 13.84 7.62
CA GLU A 182 -8.12 14.50 8.76
C GLU A 182 -7.83 13.51 9.91
N PHE A 183 -8.74 12.54 10.15
CA PHE A 183 -8.53 11.46 11.11
C PHE A 183 -7.29 10.62 10.77
N TRP A 184 -7.08 10.29 9.49
CA TRP A 184 -5.94 9.48 9.07
C TRP A 184 -4.61 10.23 9.20
N ASP A 185 -4.55 11.51 8.87
CA ASP A 185 -3.36 12.34 9.09
C ASP A 185 -2.97 12.36 10.58
N LEU A 186 -3.97 12.50 11.43
CA LEU A 186 -3.77 12.45 12.87
C LEU A 186 -3.37 11.06 13.36
N LEU A 187 -3.94 10.00 12.77
CA LEU A 187 -3.64 8.63 13.13
C LEU A 187 -2.20 8.27 12.80
N GLU A 188 -1.75 8.54 11.58
CA GLU A 188 -0.37 8.29 11.15
C GLU A 188 0.65 8.93 12.10
N SER A 189 0.40 10.18 12.47
CA SER A 189 1.31 10.94 13.31
C SER A 189 1.28 10.54 14.80
N ASN A 190 0.17 9.96 15.28
CA ASN A 190 -0.06 9.79 16.72
C ASN A 190 -0.35 8.35 17.15
N ILE A 191 -0.47 7.37 16.26
CA ILE A 191 -0.93 6.02 16.59
C ILE A 191 -0.06 5.32 17.64
N ARG A 192 1.24 5.61 17.69
CA ARG A 192 2.17 5.04 18.67
C ARG A 192 1.95 5.60 20.08
N SER A 193 1.51 6.85 20.18
CA SER A 193 1.29 7.55 21.46
C SER A 193 -0.17 7.56 21.90
N ASN A 194 -1.12 7.59 20.97
CA ASN A 194 -2.54 7.72 21.27
C ASN A 194 -3.37 6.74 20.43
N ARG A 195 -4.15 5.90 21.11
CA ARG A 195 -5.05 4.91 20.50
C ARG A 195 -6.50 5.10 20.89
N SER A 196 -6.82 6.21 21.56
CA SER A 196 -8.17 6.52 22.01
C SER A 196 -8.96 7.25 20.91
N PRO A 197 -10.15 6.79 20.52
CA PRO A 197 -11.03 7.53 19.62
C PRO A 197 -11.33 8.96 20.09
N SER A 198 -11.39 9.18 21.42
CA SER A 198 -11.64 10.51 21.99
C SER A 198 -10.51 11.50 21.73
N PHE A 199 -9.26 11.04 21.68
CA PHE A 199 -8.13 11.88 21.30
C PHE A 199 -8.30 12.43 19.87
N TYR A 200 -8.62 11.57 18.92
CA TYR A 200 -8.79 11.96 17.51
C TYR A 200 -10.03 12.85 17.32
N ALA A 201 -11.16 12.48 17.93
CA ALA A 201 -12.37 13.28 17.88
C ALA A 201 -12.15 14.70 18.48
N GLY A 202 -11.44 14.79 19.60
CA GLY A 202 -11.08 16.07 20.22
C GLY A 202 -10.17 16.93 19.32
N ARG A 203 -9.19 16.31 18.63
CA ARG A 203 -8.31 17.02 17.69
C ARG A 203 -9.05 17.53 16.44
N LEU A 204 -10.11 16.84 16.05
CA LEU A 204 -10.98 17.23 14.93
C LEU A 204 -12.12 18.17 15.36
N ASN A 205 -12.23 18.52 16.64
CA ASN A 205 -13.30 19.33 17.21
C ASN A 205 -14.71 18.75 16.92
N ILE A 206 -14.84 17.41 16.97
CA ILE A 206 -16.11 16.68 16.78
C ILE A 206 -16.33 15.69 17.92
N THR A 207 -17.55 15.17 18.01
CA THR A 207 -17.87 14.10 18.98
C THR A 207 -17.32 12.74 18.51
N VAL A 208 -17.04 11.84 19.46
CA VAL A 208 -16.64 10.45 19.14
C VAL A 208 -17.73 9.73 18.34
N ALA A 209 -19.01 10.01 18.64
CA ALA A 209 -20.12 9.43 17.90
C ALA A 209 -20.09 9.84 16.43
N TYR A 210 -19.88 11.13 16.16
CA TYR A 210 -19.83 11.64 14.79
C TYR A 210 -18.58 11.16 14.04
N LEU A 211 -17.42 11.05 14.71
CA LEU A 211 -16.24 10.43 14.11
C LEU A 211 -16.50 8.96 13.75
N ASN A 212 -17.16 8.19 14.63
CA ASN A 212 -17.53 6.80 14.35
C ASN A 212 -18.52 6.70 13.17
N GLU A 213 -19.49 7.59 13.09
CA GLU A 213 -20.43 7.63 11.97
C GLU A 213 -19.69 7.90 10.65
N ALA A 214 -18.81 8.90 10.62
CA ALA A 214 -18.03 9.24 9.45
C ALA A 214 -17.12 8.07 9.01
N VAL A 215 -16.35 7.48 9.95
CA VAL A 215 -15.46 6.36 9.66
C VAL A 215 -16.25 5.13 9.20
N ASN A 216 -17.35 4.81 9.85
CA ASN A 216 -18.18 3.66 9.47
C ASN A 216 -18.82 3.86 8.09
N SER A 217 -19.30 5.06 7.78
CA SER A 217 -19.93 5.36 6.48
C SER A 217 -18.95 5.27 5.31
N VAL A 218 -17.66 5.60 5.55
CA VAL A 218 -16.61 5.60 4.49
C VAL A 218 -15.84 4.30 4.42
N LEU A 219 -15.49 3.72 5.58
CA LEU A 219 -14.61 2.55 5.68
C LEU A 219 -15.33 1.25 6.08
N GLY A 220 -16.62 1.31 6.46
CA GLY A 220 -17.40 0.15 6.89
C GLY A 220 -16.99 -0.42 8.26
N THR A 221 -16.17 0.29 9.04
CA THR A 221 -15.65 -0.18 10.33
C THR A 221 -15.74 0.92 11.40
N SER A 222 -15.66 0.53 12.69
CA SER A 222 -15.56 1.52 13.76
C SER A 222 -14.16 2.14 13.84
N VAL A 223 -14.08 3.36 14.39
CA VAL A 223 -12.81 4.06 14.67
C VAL A 223 -11.86 3.20 15.48
N SER A 224 -12.36 2.57 16.55
CA SER A 224 -11.55 1.68 17.40
C SER A 224 -11.00 0.48 16.64
N HIS A 225 -11.81 -0.12 15.78
CA HIS A 225 -11.39 -1.26 14.97
C HIS A 225 -10.29 -0.85 13.97
N HIS A 226 -10.48 0.31 13.33
CA HIS A 226 -9.50 0.85 12.39
C HIS A 226 -8.16 1.14 13.08
N ILE A 227 -8.16 1.84 14.22
CA ILE A 227 -6.94 2.10 15.01
C ILE A 227 -6.25 0.79 15.42
N GLN A 228 -7.03 -0.23 15.85
CA GLN A 228 -6.49 -1.53 16.25
C GLN A 228 -5.83 -2.25 15.06
N ASN A 229 -6.44 -2.24 13.89
CA ASN A 229 -5.88 -2.86 12.70
C ASN A 229 -4.57 -2.19 12.29
N GLU A 230 -4.52 -0.87 12.24
CA GLU A 230 -3.32 -0.12 11.85
C GLU A 230 -2.15 -0.35 12.82
N ILE A 231 -2.37 -0.29 14.12
CA ILE A 231 -1.28 -0.53 15.09
C ILE A 231 -0.79 -1.97 15.03
N ILE A 232 -1.68 -2.95 14.79
CA ILE A 232 -1.29 -4.35 14.65
C ILE A 232 -0.60 -4.61 13.30
N LEU A 233 -0.94 -3.89 12.23
CA LEU A 233 -0.18 -3.95 10.99
C LEU A 233 1.26 -3.46 11.18
N LEU A 234 1.45 -2.36 11.91
CA LEU A 234 2.79 -1.89 12.31
C LEU A 234 3.54 -2.94 13.13
N ALA A 235 2.84 -3.60 14.08
CA ALA A 235 3.42 -4.69 14.87
C ALA A 235 3.82 -5.89 14.00
N LYS A 236 2.97 -6.32 13.08
CA LYS A 236 3.26 -7.40 12.12
C LYS A 236 4.52 -7.07 11.33
N ARG A 237 4.62 -5.85 10.78
CA ARG A 237 5.80 -5.40 10.05
C ARG A 237 7.05 -5.47 10.93
N GLN A 238 7.04 -4.92 12.15
CA GLN A 238 8.20 -4.98 13.05
C GLN A 238 8.57 -6.42 13.45
N LEU A 239 7.59 -7.29 13.72
CA LEU A 239 7.83 -8.71 14.00
C LEU A 239 8.60 -9.41 12.90
N VAL A 240 8.35 -9.00 11.67
CA VAL A 240 8.92 -9.58 10.45
C VAL A 240 10.24 -8.90 10.07
N TYR A 241 10.35 -7.58 10.24
CA TYR A 241 11.53 -6.79 9.82
C TYR A 241 12.67 -6.74 10.81
N THR A 242 12.39 -6.88 12.11
CA THR A 242 13.40 -6.67 13.14
C THR A 242 13.68 -7.94 13.93
N THR A 243 14.84 -7.97 14.58
CA THR A 243 15.20 -8.99 15.56
C THR A 243 14.79 -8.61 16.98
N ASP A 244 14.14 -7.44 17.15
CA ASP A 244 13.70 -6.96 18.45
C ASP A 244 12.79 -7.97 19.13
N SER A 245 12.89 -8.09 20.43
CA SER A 245 11.97 -8.94 21.19
C SER A 245 10.53 -8.43 21.05
N ILE A 246 9.56 -9.32 21.21
CA ILE A 246 8.14 -8.96 21.14
C ILE A 246 7.81 -7.87 22.18
N LYS A 247 8.51 -7.87 23.31
CA LYS A 247 8.36 -6.86 24.37
C LYS A 247 8.89 -5.49 23.91
N GLU A 248 10.03 -5.45 23.25
CA GLU A 248 10.59 -4.22 22.69
C GLU A 248 9.68 -3.65 21.58
N ILE A 249 9.17 -4.51 20.72
CA ILE A 249 8.18 -4.11 19.70
C ILE A 249 6.93 -3.52 20.35
N ALA A 250 6.35 -4.18 21.35
CA ALA A 250 5.20 -3.66 22.06
C ALA A 250 5.51 -2.27 22.66
N HIS A 251 6.68 -2.12 23.29
CA HIS A 251 7.10 -0.84 23.86
C HIS A 251 7.30 0.26 22.80
N SER A 252 7.96 -0.04 21.68
CA SER A 252 8.18 0.90 20.57
C SER A 252 6.88 1.38 19.92
N LEU A 253 5.82 0.57 20.02
CA LEU A 253 4.47 0.88 19.59
C LEU A 253 3.64 1.55 20.70
N GLY A 254 4.25 1.90 21.83
CA GLY A 254 3.61 2.62 22.93
C GLY A 254 2.71 1.76 23.83
N PHE A 255 2.91 0.45 23.89
CA PHE A 255 2.21 -0.42 24.84
C PHE A 255 3.01 -0.55 26.14
N ASN A 256 2.42 -0.08 27.23
CA ASN A 256 3.00 -0.24 28.56
C ASN A 256 2.72 -1.63 29.15
N ASP A 257 1.65 -2.30 28.72
CA ASP A 257 1.27 -3.65 29.14
C ASP A 257 1.47 -4.64 27.99
N TYR A 258 2.50 -5.49 28.14
CA TYR A 258 2.82 -6.54 27.20
C TYR A 258 1.68 -7.57 27.05
N SER A 259 0.98 -7.88 28.14
CA SER A 259 -0.13 -8.84 28.11
C SER A 259 -1.33 -8.29 27.33
N TYR A 260 -1.59 -7.00 27.49
CA TYR A 260 -2.61 -6.32 26.67
C TYR A 260 -2.24 -6.30 25.18
N PHE A 261 -0.99 -5.96 24.86
CA PHE A 261 -0.49 -6.03 23.48
C PHE A 261 -0.69 -7.42 22.87
N THR A 262 -0.28 -8.48 23.57
CA THR A 262 -0.38 -9.87 23.08
C THR A 262 -1.83 -10.28 22.85
N ARG A 263 -2.74 -9.92 23.76
CA ARG A 263 -4.19 -10.18 23.59
C ARG A 263 -4.77 -9.43 22.41
N LEU A 264 -4.44 -8.13 22.27
CA LEU A 264 -4.91 -7.32 21.14
C LEU A 264 -4.37 -7.86 19.81
N PHE A 265 -3.07 -8.15 19.76
CA PHE A 265 -2.46 -8.73 18.55
C PHE A 265 -3.14 -10.04 18.17
N THR A 266 -3.32 -10.96 19.12
CA THR A 266 -3.98 -12.26 18.86
C THR A 266 -5.44 -12.07 18.41
N LYS A 267 -6.17 -11.13 19.01
CA LYS A 267 -7.54 -10.80 18.62
C LYS A 267 -7.63 -10.33 17.15
N VAL A 268 -6.70 -9.47 16.73
CA VAL A 268 -6.72 -8.86 15.39
C VAL A 268 -6.05 -9.75 14.35
N ALA A 269 -4.92 -10.36 14.68
CA ALA A 269 -4.14 -11.18 13.75
C ALA A 269 -4.56 -12.65 13.69
N GLY A 270 -5.43 -13.11 14.61
CA GLY A 270 -5.87 -14.51 14.70
C GLY A 270 -4.84 -15.46 15.32
N VAL A 271 -3.58 -15.04 15.46
CA VAL A 271 -2.48 -15.85 16.02
C VAL A 271 -1.64 -15.00 16.97
N SER A 272 -0.88 -15.66 17.88
CA SER A 272 0.00 -14.93 18.80
C SER A 272 1.17 -14.24 18.07
N PRO A 273 1.74 -13.14 18.62
CA PRO A 273 2.91 -12.50 18.04
C PRO A 273 4.09 -13.44 17.81
N ALA A 274 4.31 -14.38 18.74
CA ALA A 274 5.39 -15.38 18.64
C ALA A 274 5.14 -16.36 17.50
N LEU A 275 3.91 -16.85 17.36
CA LEU A 275 3.52 -17.74 16.26
C LEU A 275 3.61 -17.00 14.93
N PHE A 276 3.09 -15.77 14.86
CA PHE A 276 3.17 -14.92 13.68
C PHE A 276 4.62 -14.74 13.23
N ARG A 277 5.51 -14.35 14.13
CA ARG A 277 6.94 -14.23 13.83
C ARG A 277 7.49 -15.52 13.26
N ARG A 278 7.24 -16.68 13.91
CA ARG A 278 7.74 -17.98 13.44
C ARG A 278 7.25 -18.33 12.04
N THR A 279 5.97 -18.11 11.76
CA THR A 279 5.36 -18.43 10.46
C THR A 279 5.97 -17.63 9.29
N TYR A 280 6.41 -16.41 9.55
CA TYR A 280 7.01 -15.54 8.52
C TYR A 280 8.54 -15.47 8.61
N HIS A 281 9.17 -16.28 9.44
CA HIS A 281 10.62 -16.37 9.64
C HIS A 281 11.24 -17.58 8.95
N GLU A 282 10.42 -18.53 8.50
CA GLU A 282 10.83 -19.65 7.66
C GLU A 282 10.77 -19.24 6.19
#